data_75ac79554f1142edac6785e79bca900a
#
_entry.id   75ac79554f1142edac6785e79bca900a
#
_cell.length_a   1.000
_cell.length_b   1.000
_cell.length_c   1.000
_cell.angle_alpha   90.00
_cell.angle_beta   90.00
_cell.angle_gamma   90.00
#
_symmetry.space_group_name_H-M   'P 1'
#
loop_
_entity.id
_entity.type
_entity.pdbx_description
1 polymer ?
#
loop_
_entity_poly.entity_id
_entity_poly.type
_entity_poly.pdbx_seq_one_letter_code
_entity_poly.pdbx_strand_id
1 'polypeptide(L)'
;SLNQADFLYQNLMIQNNIIKAAALYNVEKLIFLGSSCIYPKEAKQPIDENQLLSKPLEKSNEGYAIAKIAGLKLCSYFFKEHNKDFISVMPTNLFGPDDNFNLESAHVLPALINKIVNAQKKKKKKVEIWGTGKPRREFLHVKDLADAVYFLARKYSSQEPINIGTSKDISILELAKMIADIIGWEGNFTLNKRMP
;
A
#
# COMPACT_ATOMS: atom_id res chain seq x y z
N SER A 1 -8.71 9.04 8.51
CA SER A 1 -8.92 7.97 9.52
C SER A 1 -9.27 8.62 10.86
N LEU A 2 -10.31 8.11 11.53
CA LEU A 2 -10.76 8.61 12.83
C LEU A 2 -9.83 8.21 13.99
N ASN A 3 -8.91 7.26 13.77
CA ASN A 3 -8.10 6.64 14.82
C ASN A 3 -6.59 6.76 14.54
N GLN A 4 -6.11 7.94 14.14
CA GLN A 4 -4.69 8.10 13.79
C GLN A 4 -3.73 7.87 14.97
N ALA A 5 -4.13 8.24 16.20
CA ALA A 5 -3.32 8.02 17.39
C ALA A 5 -3.09 6.52 17.65
N ASP A 6 -4.14 5.70 17.59
CA ASP A 6 -4.04 4.27 17.78
C ASP A 6 -3.24 3.61 16.66
N PHE A 7 -3.45 4.02 15.42
CA PHE A 7 -2.67 3.53 14.28
C PHE A 7 -1.18 3.83 14.44
N LEU A 8 -0.84 5.06 14.80
CA LEU A 8 0.55 5.45 15.05
C LEU A 8 1.14 4.60 16.18
N TYR A 9 0.48 4.59 17.34
CA TYR A 9 0.99 3.91 18.53
C TYR A 9 1.18 2.41 18.31
N GLN A 10 0.15 1.72 17.81
CA GLN A 10 0.18 0.27 17.61
C GLN A 10 1.25 -0.14 16.59
N ASN A 11 1.34 0.56 15.46
CA ASN A 11 2.37 0.27 14.47
C ASN A 11 3.77 0.50 15.01
N LEU A 12 4.01 1.58 15.77
CA LEU A 12 5.29 1.83 16.41
C LEU A 12 5.65 0.73 17.40
N MET A 13 4.72 0.32 18.25
CA MET A 13 4.96 -0.76 19.23
C MET A 13 5.28 -2.09 18.56
N ILE A 14 4.50 -2.51 17.56
CA ILE A 14 4.72 -3.77 16.85
C ILE A 14 6.10 -3.77 16.17
N GLN A 15 6.39 -2.77 15.33
CA GLN A 15 7.61 -2.73 14.54
C GLN A 15 8.86 -2.55 15.41
N ASN A 16 8.81 -1.69 16.43
CA ASN A 16 9.96 -1.46 17.32
C ASN A 16 10.32 -2.72 18.10
N ASN A 17 9.32 -3.45 18.60
CA ASN A 17 9.55 -4.71 19.31
C ASN A 17 10.16 -5.76 18.38
N ILE A 18 9.64 -5.92 17.17
CA ILE A 18 10.15 -6.91 16.20
C ILE A 18 11.59 -6.54 15.76
N ILE A 19 11.82 -5.30 15.35
CA ILE A 19 13.15 -4.85 14.88
C ILE A 19 14.17 -4.96 16.00
N LYS A 20 13.81 -4.53 17.23
CA LYS A 20 14.70 -4.63 18.40
C LYS A 20 15.00 -6.08 18.77
N ALA A 21 14.01 -6.96 18.76
CA ALA A 21 14.21 -8.39 19.02
C ALA A 21 15.09 -9.02 17.94
N ALA A 22 14.85 -8.72 16.67
CA ALA A 22 15.70 -9.21 15.57
C ALA A 22 17.16 -8.80 15.74
N ALA A 23 17.41 -7.56 16.17
CA ALA A 23 18.76 -7.07 16.45
C ALA A 23 19.40 -7.79 17.65
N LEU A 24 18.62 -7.97 18.75
CA LEU A 24 19.08 -8.59 19.99
C LEU A 24 19.45 -10.09 19.79
N TYR A 25 18.61 -10.81 19.04
CA TYR A 25 18.81 -12.25 18.78
C TYR A 25 19.63 -12.53 17.51
N ASN A 26 20.32 -11.52 16.98
CA ASN A 26 21.21 -11.64 15.82
C ASN A 26 20.56 -12.32 14.61
N VAL A 27 19.32 -11.94 14.30
CA VAL A 27 18.66 -12.38 13.06
C VAL A 27 19.54 -11.95 11.87
N GLU A 28 19.84 -12.89 10.99
CA GLU A 28 20.73 -12.67 9.83
C GLU A 28 20.18 -11.60 8.90
N LYS A 29 18.87 -11.64 8.61
CA LYS A 29 18.21 -10.68 7.74
C LYS A 29 16.81 -10.37 8.21
N LEU A 30 16.43 -9.09 8.18
CA LEU A 30 15.06 -8.62 8.38
C LEU A 30 14.60 -7.83 7.15
N ILE A 31 13.41 -8.14 6.66
CA ILE A 31 12.77 -7.32 5.62
C ILE A 31 11.57 -6.60 6.23
N PHE A 32 11.69 -5.30 6.34
CA PHE A 32 10.62 -4.43 6.82
C PHE A 32 9.70 -4.04 5.65
N LEU A 33 8.44 -4.46 5.73
CA LEU A 33 7.43 -4.04 4.78
C LEU A 33 6.92 -2.64 5.15
N GLY A 34 7.41 -1.65 4.42
CA GLY A 34 6.90 -0.28 4.46
C GLY A 34 5.59 -0.14 3.67
N SER A 35 5.39 1.00 3.06
CA SER A 35 4.23 1.30 2.21
C SER A 35 4.53 2.49 1.31
N SER A 36 3.98 2.55 0.11
CA SER A 36 4.03 3.73 -0.75
C SER A 36 3.34 4.97 -0.13
N CYS A 37 2.52 4.79 0.91
CA CYS A 37 1.90 5.90 1.68
C CYS A 37 2.91 6.79 2.42
N ILE A 38 4.17 6.38 2.54
CA ILE A 38 5.23 7.19 3.18
C ILE A 38 5.71 8.36 2.33
N TYR A 39 5.42 8.33 1.04
CA TYR A 39 5.81 9.41 0.15
C TYR A 39 4.88 10.61 0.26
N PRO A 40 5.40 11.81 -0.05
CA PRO A 40 4.58 13.02 -0.04
C PRO A 40 3.34 12.90 -0.91
N LYS A 41 2.27 13.57 -0.50
CA LYS A 41 1.04 13.65 -1.31
C LYS A 41 1.31 14.13 -2.74
N GLU A 42 2.22 15.10 -2.87
CA GLU A 42 2.61 15.71 -4.14
C GLU A 42 3.98 15.22 -4.63
N ALA A 43 4.27 13.92 -4.43
CA ALA A 43 5.47 13.32 -4.98
C ALA A 43 5.42 13.33 -6.52
N LYS A 44 6.59 13.62 -7.13
CA LYS A 44 6.72 13.55 -8.59
C LYS A 44 6.59 12.08 -9.05
N GLN A 45 5.84 11.86 -10.12
CA GLN A 45 5.68 10.54 -10.73
C GLN A 45 6.67 10.34 -11.90
N PRO A 46 7.28 9.15 -12.03
CA PRO A 46 7.26 8.04 -11.08
C PRO A 46 7.94 8.40 -9.75
N ILE A 47 7.48 7.77 -8.65
CA ILE A 47 8.02 8.06 -7.32
C ILE A 47 9.39 7.41 -7.16
N ASP A 48 10.40 8.25 -6.89
CA ASP A 48 11.75 7.85 -6.54
C ASP A 48 11.92 7.82 -5.01
N GLU A 49 12.74 6.91 -4.49
CA GLU A 49 12.97 6.74 -3.05
C GLU A 49 13.55 8.01 -2.37
N ASN A 50 14.29 8.83 -3.12
CA ASN A 50 14.83 10.11 -2.64
C ASN A 50 13.74 11.17 -2.33
N GLN A 51 12.50 10.94 -2.74
CA GLN A 51 11.38 11.84 -2.43
C GLN A 51 10.84 11.66 -1.00
N LEU A 52 11.34 10.67 -0.27
CA LEU A 52 10.95 10.46 1.12
C LEU A 52 11.24 11.71 1.95
N LEU A 53 10.22 12.19 2.70
CA LEU A 53 10.30 13.39 3.56
C LEU A 53 10.60 14.71 2.82
N SER A 54 10.48 14.76 1.50
CA SER A 54 10.75 15.98 0.73
C SER A 54 9.62 17.03 0.79
N LYS A 55 8.40 16.61 1.14
CA LYS A 55 7.19 17.45 1.23
C LYS A 55 6.21 16.87 2.27
N PRO A 56 5.11 17.56 2.60
CA PRO A 56 4.08 17.07 3.52
C PRO A 56 3.44 15.75 3.06
N LEU A 57 3.11 14.91 4.04
CA LEU A 57 2.39 13.65 3.84
C LEU A 57 0.89 13.88 3.58
N GLU A 58 0.20 12.84 3.14
CA GLU A 58 -1.26 12.86 3.04
C GLU A 58 -1.88 12.84 4.45
N LYS A 59 -2.58 13.92 4.82
CA LYS A 59 -3.14 14.11 6.17
C LYS A 59 -4.09 13.01 6.64
N SER A 60 -4.81 12.38 5.71
CA SER A 60 -5.83 11.37 6.05
C SER A 60 -5.24 10.07 6.62
N ASN A 61 -3.95 9.77 6.35
CA ASN A 61 -3.23 8.59 6.83
C ASN A 61 -1.86 8.93 7.43
N GLU A 62 -1.63 10.17 7.82
CA GLU A 62 -0.34 10.68 8.29
C GLU A 62 0.23 9.86 9.46
N GLY A 63 -0.61 9.49 10.44
CA GLY A 63 -0.17 8.69 11.58
C GLY A 63 0.41 7.34 11.17
N TYR A 64 -0.21 6.65 10.22
CA TYR A 64 0.32 5.40 9.66
C TYR A 64 1.61 5.63 8.88
N ALA A 65 1.65 6.65 8.04
CA ALA A 65 2.83 6.97 7.25
C ALA A 65 4.05 7.29 8.14
N ILE A 66 3.86 8.10 9.19
CA ILE A 66 4.91 8.42 10.17
C ILE A 66 5.43 7.15 10.84
N ALA A 67 4.54 6.24 11.28
CA ALA A 67 4.97 4.98 11.87
C ALA A 67 5.85 4.19 10.89
N LYS A 68 5.42 4.04 9.64
CA LYS A 68 6.18 3.29 8.62
C LYS A 68 7.53 3.97 8.30
N ILE A 69 7.60 5.30 8.26
CA ILE A 69 8.86 6.04 8.11
C ILE A 69 9.79 5.75 9.30
N ALA A 70 9.27 5.76 10.53
CA ALA A 70 10.07 5.47 11.72
C ALA A 70 10.67 4.06 11.67
N GLY A 71 9.88 3.04 11.29
CA GLY A 71 10.38 1.66 11.13
C GLY A 71 11.44 1.53 10.04
N LEU A 72 11.24 2.17 8.89
CA LEU A 72 12.22 2.25 7.81
C LEU A 72 13.54 2.86 8.31
N LYS A 73 13.48 4.01 8.97
CA LYS A 73 14.67 4.69 9.51
C LYS A 73 15.36 3.84 10.58
N LEU A 74 14.59 3.16 11.42
CA LEU A 74 15.15 2.28 12.44
C LEU A 74 15.95 1.12 11.79
N CYS A 75 15.41 0.49 10.75
CA CYS A 75 16.14 -0.54 9.98
C CYS A 75 17.42 0.03 9.35
N SER A 76 17.34 1.20 8.71
CA SER A 76 18.49 1.88 8.11
C SER A 76 19.58 2.19 9.12
N TYR A 77 19.22 2.64 10.34
CA TYR A 77 20.20 2.90 11.41
C TYR A 77 20.81 1.61 11.96
N PHE A 78 20.04 0.54 12.15
CA PHE A 78 20.61 -0.76 12.51
C PHE A 78 21.57 -1.30 11.45
N PHE A 79 21.25 -1.10 10.18
CA PHE A 79 22.16 -1.45 9.08
C PHE A 79 23.48 -0.69 9.19
N LYS A 80 23.41 0.65 9.31
CA LYS A 80 24.57 1.55 9.30
C LYS A 80 25.44 1.43 10.56
N GLU A 81 24.81 1.39 11.74
CA GLU A 81 25.51 1.52 13.02
C GLU A 81 25.88 0.17 13.63
N HIS A 82 25.12 -0.87 13.32
CA HIS A 82 25.27 -2.20 13.93
C HIS A 82 25.53 -3.31 12.92
N ASN A 83 25.73 -2.95 11.66
CA ASN A 83 25.98 -3.92 10.56
C ASN A 83 24.92 -5.04 10.50
N LYS A 84 23.63 -4.69 10.76
CA LYS A 84 22.50 -5.62 10.67
C LYS A 84 21.90 -5.55 9.27
N ASP A 85 21.76 -6.69 8.59
CA ASP A 85 21.13 -6.73 7.26
C ASP A 85 19.60 -6.56 7.34
N PHE A 86 19.18 -5.37 7.76
CA PHE A 86 17.79 -4.97 7.90
C PHE A 86 17.43 -4.03 6.75
N ILE A 87 16.71 -4.56 5.77
CA ILE A 87 16.31 -3.83 4.57
C ILE A 87 14.84 -3.40 4.64
N SER A 88 14.49 -2.32 3.95
CA SER A 88 13.12 -1.81 3.89
C SER A 88 12.61 -1.81 2.46
N VAL A 89 11.41 -2.34 2.24
CA VAL A 89 10.77 -2.42 0.93
C VAL A 89 9.42 -1.70 0.95
N MET A 90 9.14 -0.95 -0.10
CA MET A 90 7.92 -0.14 -0.23
C MET A 90 7.05 -0.70 -1.35
N PRO A 91 6.15 -1.66 -1.03
CA PRO A 91 5.21 -2.16 -2.02
C PRO A 91 4.16 -1.09 -2.35
N THR A 92 3.68 -1.12 -3.59
CA THR A 92 2.51 -0.37 -4.02
C THR A 92 1.21 -1.00 -3.51
N ASN A 93 0.04 -0.64 -4.05
CA ASN A 93 -1.23 -1.20 -3.56
C ASN A 93 -1.34 -2.69 -3.89
N LEU A 94 -1.44 -3.50 -2.85
CA LEU A 94 -1.51 -4.95 -2.99
C LEU A 94 -2.95 -5.41 -3.24
N PHE A 95 -3.08 -6.49 -3.97
CA PHE A 95 -4.34 -7.20 -4.15
C PHE A 95 -4.11 -8.71 -4.33
N GLY A 96 -5.12 -9.52 -4.07
CA GLY A 96 -5.02 -10.96 -4.25
C GLY A 96 -6.21 -11.73 -3.69
N PRO A 97 -6.15 -13.07 -3.72
CA PRO A 97 -7.10 -13.92 -3.01
C PRO A 97 -7.13 -13.59 -1.52
N ASP A 98 -8.28 -13.84 -0.89
CA ASP A 98 -8.52 -13.64 0.56
C ASP A 98 -8.39 -12.19 1.05
N ASP A 99 -8.47 -11.21 0.14
CA ASP A 99 -8.51 -9.79 0.50
C ASP A 99 -9.78 -9.43 1.29
N ASN A 100 -9.77 -8.28 1.95
CA ASN A 100 -10.93 -7.76 2.65
C ASN A 100 -11.94 -7.15 1.68
N PHE A 101 -13.08 -7.82 1.48
CA PHE A 101 -14.17 -7.36 0.61
C PHE A 101 -15.29 -6.60 1.35
N ASN A 102 -15.15 -6.30 2.64
CA ASN A 102 -16.12 -5.52 3.40
C ASN A 102 -16.14 -4.06 2.91
N LEU A 103 -17.30 -3.57 2.44
CA LEU A 103 -17.44 -2.24 1.84
C LEU A 103 -17.09 -1.07 2.78
N GLU A 104 -17.12 -1.28 4.11
CA GLU A 104 -16.81 -0.24 5.09
C GLU A 104 -15.29 -0.11 5.36
N SER A 105 -14.53 -1.19 5.15
CA SER A 105 -13.11 -1.28 5.51
C SER A 105 -12.18 -1.74 4.37
N ALA A 106 -12.75 -2.16 3.24
CA ALA A 106 -11.97 -2.64 2.10
C ALA A 106 -11.20 -1.53 1.37
N HIS A 107 -10.05 -1.90 0.83
CA HIS A 107 -9.37 -1.04 -0.15
C HIS A 107 -10.16 -0.93 -1.46
N VAL A 108 -9.78 0.05 -2.30
CA VAL A 108 -10.57 0.44 -3.48
C VAL A 108 -10.82 -0.72 -4.45
N LEU A 109 -9.83 -1.58 -4.72
CA LEU A 109 -9.97 -2.67 -5.68
C LEU A 109 -10.97 -3.74 -5.18
N PRO A 110 -10.82 -4.35 -4.00
CA PRO A 110 -11.80 -5.32 -3.50
C PRO A 110 -13.19 -4.69 -3.29
N ALA A 111 -13.28 -3.41 -2.90
CA ALA A 111 -14.55 -2.71 -2.79
C ALA A 111 -15.26 -2.57 -4.15
N LEU A 112 -14.53 -2.26 -5.22
CA LEU A 112 -15.08 -2.19 -6.58
C LEU A 112 -15.54 -3.57 -7.07
N ILE A 113 -14.74 -4.61 -6.85
CA ILE A 113 -15.14 -5.99 -7.18
C ILE A 113 -16.44 -6.34 -6.48
N ASN A 114 -16.52 -6.13 -5.16
CA ASN A 114 -17.73 -6.42 -4.39
C ASN A 114 -18.95 -5.64 -4.92
N LYS A 115 -18.82 -4.33 -5.15
CA LYS A 115 -19.90 -3.50 -5.68
C LYS A 115 -20.40 -4.00 -7.03
N ILE A 116 -19.50 -4.32 -7.96
CA ILE A 116 -19.86 -4.72 -9.34
C ILE A 116 -20.46 -6.13 -9.36
N VAL A 117 -19.85 -7.10 -8.63
CA VAL A 117 -20.42 -8.46 -8.49
C VAL A 117 -21.82 -8.42 -7.90
N ASN A 118 -22.03 -7.62 -6.85
CA ASN A 118 -23.37 -7.46 -6.25
C ASN A 118 -24.35 -6.77 -7.19
N ALA A 119 -23.91 -5.82 -8.00
CA ALA A 119 -24.74 -5.17 -9.01
C ALA A 119 -25.17 -6.15 -10.09
N GLN A 120 -24.25 -7.00 -10.57
CA GLN A 120 -24.57 -8.05 -11.54
C GLN A 120 -25.57 -9.06 -10.98
N LYS A 121 -25.29 -9.62 -9.78
CA LYS A 121 -26.20 -10.59 -9.11
C LYS A 121 -27.61 -10.02 -8.90
N LYS A 122 -27.71 -8.73 -8.54
CA LYS A 122 -29.00 -8.04 -8.28
C LYS A 122 -29.57 -7.37 -9.52
N LYS A 123 -29.01 -7.60 -10.71
CA LYS A 123 -29.41 -6.98 -11.99
C LYS A 123 -29.50 -5.44 -11.93
N LYS A 124 -28.68 -4.81 -11.10
CA LYS A 124 -28.62 -3.34 -11.00
C LYS A 124 -27.88 -2.77 -12.20
N LYS A 125 -28.39 -1.67 -12.74
CA LYS A 125 -27.80 -0.97 -13.90
C LYS A 125 -26.87 0.18 -13.51
N LYS A 126 -26.67 0.43 -12.21
CA LYS A 126 -25.81 1.54 -11.73
C LYS A 126 -24.95 1.09 -10.56
N VAL A 127 -23.67 1.47 -10.59
CA VAL A 127 -22.70 1.33 -9.48
C VAL A 127 -22.09 2.70 -9.19
N GLU A 128 -22.08 3.08 -7.92
CA GLU A 128 -21.48 4.33 -7.46
C GLU A 128 -19.99 4.15 -7.18
N ILE A 129 -19.19 5.04 -7.78
CA ILE A 129 -17.76 5.22 -7.49
C ILE A 129 -17.60 6.48 -6.66
N TRP A 130 -16.86 6.41 -5.56
CA TRP A 130 -16.54 7.54 -4.72
C TRP A 130 -15.49 8.44 -5.39
N GLY A 131 -15.64 9.74 -5.19
CA GLY A 131 -14.76 10.75 -5.77
C GLY A 131 -15.00 11.00 -7.25
N THR A 132 -13.95 11.40 -7.94
CA THR A 132 -13.98 11.76 -9.36
C THR A 132 -13.66 10.62 -10.32
N GLY A 133 -13.20 9.49 -9.81
CA GLY A 133 -12.68 8.39 -10.62
C GLY A 133 -11.34 8.67 -11.31
N LYS A 134 -10.82 9.91 -11.23
CA LYS A 134 -9.55 10.32 -11.86
C LYS A 134 -8.28 9.89 -11.13
N PRO A 135 -8.24 9.79 -9.78
CA PRO A 135 -7.03 9.36 -9.08
C PRO A 135 -6.49 8.06 -9.68
N ARG A 136 -5.18 8.02 -9.85
CA ARG A 136 -4.47 6.87 -10.40
C ARG A 136 -3.82 6.08 -9.27
N ARG A 137 -3.75 4.77 -9.44
CA ARG A 137 -3.12 3.85 -8.49
C ARG A 137 -2.38 2.77 -9.24
N GLU A 138 -1.26 2.38 -8.70
CA GLU A 138 -0.53 1.20 -9.13
C GLU A 138 -0.94 0.02 -8.26
N PHE A 139 -1.15 -1.15 -8.86
CA PHE A 139 -1.56 -2.38 -8.18
C PHE A 139 -0.56 -3.49 -8.44
N LEU A 140 -0.20 -4.24 -7.37
CA LEU A 140 0.71 -5.36 -7.43
C LEU A 140 0.03 -6.60 -6.83
N HIS A 141 0.07 -7.72 -7.55
CA HIS A 141 -0.46 -8.96 -7.03
C HIS A 141 0.40 -9.50 -5.88
N VAL A 142 -0.22 -10.05 -4.83
CA VAL A 142 0.49 -10.52 -3.62
C VAL A 142 1.52 -11.61 -3.91
N LYS A 143 1.32 -12.44 -4.94
CA LYS A 143 2.32 -13.44 -5.37
C LYS A 143 3.57 -12.78 -5.93
N ASP A 144 3.41 -11.73 -6.75
CA ASP A 144 4.55 -11.00 -7.33
C ASP A 144 5.34 -10.29 -6.22
N LEU A 145 4.64 -9.75 -5.21
CA LEU A 145 5.32 -9.23 -4.01
C LEU A 145 6.08 -10.33 -3.28
N ALA A 146 5.47 -11.51 -3.09
CA ALA A 146 6.13 -12.62 -2.40
C ALA A 146 7.42 -13.06 -3.12
N ASP A 147 7.36 -13.16 -4.45
CA ASP A 147 8.51 -13.50 -5.28
C ASP A 147 9.60 -12.42 -5.19
N ALA A 148 9.22 -11.14 -5.23
CA ALA A 148 10.15 -10.03 -5.07
C ALA A 148 10.80 -10.04 -3.68
N VAL A 149 10.02 -10.23 -2.61
CA VAL A 149 10.54 -10.33 -1.23
C VAL A 149 11.49 -11.52 -1.08
N TYR A 150 11.14 -12.68 -1.65
CA TYR A 150 12.02 -13.85 -1.65
C TYR A 150 13.34 -13.59 -2.39
N PHE A 151 13.29 -12.92 -3.55
CA PHE A 151 14.48 -12.52 -4.29
C PHE A 151 15.35 -11.57 -3.46
N LEU A 152 14.75 -10.52 -2.87
CA LEU A 152 15.46 -9.53 -2.06
C LEU A 152 16.06 -10.15 -0.79
N ALA A 153 15.38 -11.12 -0.19
CA ALA A 153 15.88 -11.86 0.95
C ALA A 153 17.24 -12.53 0.67
N ARG A 154 17.45 -12.97 -0.57
CA ARG A 154 18.65 -13.75 -0.96
C ARG A 154 19.72 -12.93 -1.69
N LYS A 155 19.35 -11.82 -2.33
CA LYS A 155 20.19 -11.15 -3.31
C LYS A 155 20.41 -9.66 -3.07
N TYR A 156 19.71 -9.06 -2.12
CA TYR A 156 19.76 -7.62 -1.91
C TYR A 156 20.11 -7.29 -0.46
N SER A 157 21.03 -6.35 -0.28
CA SER A 157 21.41 -5.81 1.02
C SER A 157 21.75 -4.34 0.83
N SER A 158 20.99 -3.45 1.48
CA SER A 158 21.22 -2.00 1.41
C SER A 158 20.53 -1.31 2.59
N GLN A 159 21.12 -0.23 3.06
CA GLN A 159 20.49 0.67 4.02
C GLN A 159 19.36 1.51 3.41
N GLU A 160 19.43 1.73 2.08
CA GLU A 160 18.42 2.52 1.37
C GLU A 160 17.16 1.69 1.11
N PRO A 161 15.99 2.31 1.23
CA PRO A 161 14.74 1.63 0.90
C PRO A 161 14.66 1.32 -0.59
N ILE A 162 13.81 0.35 -0.95
CA ILE A 162 13.55 0.00 -2.35
C ILE A 162 12.05 -0.08 -2.63
N ASN A 163 11.59 0.56 -3.69
CA ASN A 163 10.22 0.46 -4.17
C ASN A 163 9.97 -0.86 -4.90
N ILE A 164 8.80 -1.46 -4.68
CA ILE A 164 8.34 -2.64 -5.40
C ILE A 164 7.00 -2.34 -6.05
N GLY A 165 6.98 -2.37 -7.38
CA GLY A 165 5.79 -2.10 -8.16
C GLY A 165 5.89 -2.65 -9.58
N THR A 166 4.86 -2.39 -10.38
CA THR A 166 4.74 -2.82 -11.79
C THR A 166 5.14 -1.73 -12.78
N SER A 167 5.36 -0.50 -12.29
CA SER A 167 5.55 0.73 -13.09
C SER A 167 4.37 1.05 -14.02
N LYS A 168 3.18 0.52 -13.71
CA LYS A 168 1.94 0.76 -14.47
C LYS A 168 0.83 1.17 -13.52
N ASP A 169 0.30 2.34 -13.72
CA ASP A 169 -0.84 2.84 -12.96
C ASP A 169 -2.13 2.84 -13.79
N ILE A 170 -3.27 2.88 -13.11
CA ILE A 170 -4.60 2.91 -13.71
C ILE A 170 -5.47 3.88 -12.91
N SER A 171 -6.36 4.63 -13.58
CA SER A 171 -7.35 5.44 -12.87
C SER A 171 -8.43 4.55 -12.23
N ILE A 172 -9.06 5.05 -11.16
CA ILE A 172 -10.12 4.31 -10.48
C ILE A 172 -11.30 4.02 -11.41
N LEU A 173 -11.62 4.93 -12.34
CA LEU A 173 -12.67 4.71 -13.32
C LEU A 173 -12.29 3.64 -14.37
N GLU A 174 -11.05 3.67 -14.87
CA GLU A 174 -10.55 2.63 -15.80
C GLU A 174 -10.52 1.26 -15.10
N LEU A 175 -10.07 1.20 -13.85
CA LEU A 175 -10.09 -0.02 -13.03
C LEU A 175 -11.52 -0.57 -12.88
N ALA A 176 -12.50 0.30 -12.57
CA ALA A 176 -13.89 -0.11 -12.44
C ALA A 176 -14.46 -0.67 -13.76
N LYS A 177 -14.13 -0.05 -14.90
CA LYS A 177 -14.52 -0.55 -16.22
C LYS A 177 -13.89 -1.90 -16.52
N MET A 178 -12.58 -2.05 -16.28
CA MET A 178 -11.88 -3.33 -16.46
C MET A 178 -12.52 -4.45 -15.62
N ILE A 179 -12.86 -4.18 -14.37
CA ILE A 179 -13.56 -5.14 -13.50
C ILE A 179 -14.94 -5.48 -14.07
N ALA A 180 -15.69 -4.48 -14.56
CA ALA A 180 -17.00 -4.68 -15.15
C ALA A 180 -16.92 -5.57 -16.39
N ASP A 181 -15.95 -5.34 -17.27
CA ASP A 181 -15.72 -6.12 -18.48
C ASP A 181 -15.39 -7.58 -18.15
N ILE A 182 -14.50 -7.80 -17.15
CA ILE A 182 -14.12 -9.17 -16.72
C ILE A 182 -15.32 -9.92 -16.13
N ILE A 183 -16.18 -9.22 -15.38
CA ILE A 183 -17.38 -9.81 -14.74
C ILE A 183 -18.53 -9.98 -15.74
N GLY A 184 -18.51 -9.25 -16.86
CA GLY A 184 -19.62 -9.18 -17.82
C GLY A 184 -20.79 -8.33 -17.30
N TRP A 185 -20.52 -7.27 -16.55
CA TRP A 185 -21.57 -6.36 -16.07
C TRP A 185 -21.74 -5.16 -17.01
N GLU A 186 -22.92 -5.03 -17.60
CA GLU A 186 -23.28 -4.01 -18.60
C GLU A 186 -24.04 -2.81 -18.00
N GLY A 187 -23.60 -2.29 -16.87
CA GLY A 187 -24.21 -1.13 -16.23
C GLY A 187 -23.42 0.16 -16.43
N ASN A 188 -23.87 1.22 -15.78
CA ASN A 188 -23.22 2.53 -15.82
C ASN A 188 -22.65 2.91 -14.46
N PHE A 189 -21.51 3.59 -14.46
CA PHE A 189 -20.91 4.15 -13.25
C PHE A 189 -21.44 5.57 -13.00
N THR A 190 -21.72 5.85 -11.73
CA THR A 190 -22.05 7.21 -11.24
C THR A 190 -20.95 7.67 -10.30
N LEU A 191 -20.56 8.93 -10.39
CA LEU A 191 -19.46 9.49 -9.57
C LEU A 191 -20.05 10.28 -8.40
N ASN A 192 -19.72 9.90 -7.18
CA ASN A 192 -20.12 10.62 -5.98
C ASN A 192 -18.97 11.51 -5.48
N LYS A 193 -18.94 12.75 -5.95
CA LYS A 193 -17.88 13.73 -5.61
C LYS A 193 -17.92 14.23 -4.16
N ARG A 194 -18.94 13.88 -3.38
CA ARG A 194 -19.06 14.25 -1.95
C ARG A 194 -18.28 13.28 -1.04
N MET A 195 -17.97 12.12 -1.58
CA MET A 195 -17.13 11.12 -0.90
C MET A 195 -15.68 11.27 -1.36
N PRO A 196 -14.68 11.07 -0.48
CA PRO A 196 -13.26 11.22 -0.80
C PRO A 196 -12.75 10.19 -1.80
#